data_7b18929badad64d721236a801083c46a
#
_entry.id   7b18929badad64d721236a801083c46a
#
_cell.length_a   1.000
_cell.length_b   1.000
_cell.length_c   1.000
_cell.angle_alpha   90.00
_cell.angle_beta   90.00
_cell.angle_gamma   90.00
#
_symmetry.space_group_name_H-M   'P 1'
#
loop_
_entity.id
_entity.type
_entity.pdbx_description
1 polymer ?
#
loop_
_entity_poly.entity_id
_entity_poly.type
_entity_poly.pdbx_seq_one_letter_code
_entity_poly.pdbx_strand_id
1 'polypeptide(L)'
;MRRIICAYICMSKRLTIILFFVSWAFFLYAQEEQNVDNDTIPVYQGIGVKLDFAMPIIEAARSAGKIQDYEVVINARLLNRFYPTVELGYAMAECGADGGQYKGLGGFARLGIDLAVIKKGVAENNFMVGLRFANALQNYDLTNVKQSVNYWPNQRLNFYDQFRYDCCGELVAGCQVFLWKGLHMGWYGRIKLLITRKAKPGQVMPYYVPGLGYRKDFNWGFNYYIGYRF
;
A
#
# COMPACT_ATOMS: atom_id res chain seq x y z
N MET A 1 3.40 10.07 28.41
CA MET A 1 3.67 9.71 27.02
C MET A 1 3.23 8.29 26.64
N ARG A 2 3.63 7.22 27.35
CA ARG A 2 3.23 5.82 27.01
C ARG A 2 1.72 5.54 26.95
N ARG A 3 0.89 6.17 27.79
CA ARG A 3 -0.58 5.96 27.84
C ARG A 3 -1.30 6.52 26.61
N ILE A 4 -0.83 7.61 26.02
CA ILE A 4 -1.44 8.25 24.84
C ILE A 4 -1.16 7.39 23.60
N ILE A 5 0.06 6.84 23.46
CA ILE A 5 0.44 5.97 22.34
C ILE A 5 -0.39 4.67 22.37
N CYS A 6 -0.64 4.11 23.56
CA CYS A 6 -1.46 2.90 23.69
C CYS A 6 -2.93 3.14 23.31
N ALA A 7 -3.49 4.31 23.64
CA ALA A 7 -4.85 4.70 23.28
C ALA A 7 -4.99 4.89 21.76
N TYR A 8 -4.02 5.51 21.10
CA TYR A 8 -4.01 5.70 19.64
C TYR A 8 -3.88 4.38 18.86
N ILE A 9 -3.02 3.47 19.33
CA ILE A 9 -2.89 2.13 18.72
C ILE A 9 -4.19 1.34 18.88
N CYS A 10 -4.87 1.47 20.02
CA CYS A 10 -6.15 0.80 20.26
C CYS A 10 -7.28 1.39 19.39
N MET A 11 -7.30 2.71 19.21
CA MET A 11 -8.29 3.40 18.37
C MET A 11 -8.08 3.10 16.87
N SER A 12 -6.84 3.07 16.40
CA SER A 12 -6.49 2.67 15.04
C SER A 12 -6.93 1.23 14.75
N LYS A 13 -6.69 0.29 15.67
CA LYS A 13 -7.14 -1.11 15.52
C LYS A 13 -8.66 -1.22 15.48
N ARG A 14 -9.39 -0.46 16.30
CA ARG A 14 -10.84 -0.47 16.30
C ARG A 14 -11.42 0.08 15.01
N LEU A 15 -10.85 1.17 14.48
CA LEU A 15 -11.29 1.74 13.20
C LEU A 15 -11.07 0.77 12.03
N THR A 16 -9.93 0.09 12.01
CA THR A 16 -9.63 -0.93 10.98
C THR A 16 -10.60 -2.11 11.05
N ILE A 17 -10.95 -2.54 12.27
CA ILE A 17 -11.91 -3.63 12.49
C ILE A 17 -13.32 -3.20 12.05
N ILE A 18 -13.73 -1.97 12.34
CA ILE A 18 -15.04 -1.45 11.93
C ILE A 18 -15.12 -1.36 10.40
N LEU A 19 -14.10 -0.84 9.73
CA LEU A 19 -14.02 -0.79 8.26
C LEU A 19 -14.05 -2.19 7.64
N PHE A 20 -13.39 -3.15 8.27
CA PHE A 20 -13.42 -4.55 7.85
C PHE A 20 -14.83 -5.15 7.98
N PHE A 21 -15.52 -4.95 9.11
CA PHE A 21 -16.88 -5.45 9.30
C PHE A 21 -17.91 -4.76 8.42
N VAL A 22 -17.77 -3.46 8.18
CA VAL A 22 -18.63 -2.71 7.25
C VAL A 22 -18.49 -3.27 5.84
N SER A 23 -17.27 -3.49 5.35
CA SER A 23 -17.06 -4.07 4.01
C SER A 23 -17.55 -5.53 3.94
N TRP A 24 -17.44 -6.28 5.02
CA TRP A 24 -17.98 -7.65 5.10
C TRP A 24 -19.51 -7.68 5.09
N ALA A 25 -20.16 -6.75 5.81
CA ALA A 25 -21.61 -6.63 5.80
C ALA A 25 -22.13 -6.29 4.39
N PHE A 26 -21.46 -5.38 3.67
CA PHE A 26 -21.77 -5.09 2.27
C PHE A 26 -21.52 -6.30 1.35
N PHE A 27 -20.49 -7.10 1.63
CA PHE A 27 -20.21 -8.31 0.87
C PHE A 27 -21.32 -9.36 1.02
N LEU A 28 -21.86 -9.54 2.22
CA LEU A 28 -22.98 -10.46 2.48
C LEU A 28 -24.27 -9.99 1.83
N TYR A 29 -24.51 -8.67 1.76
CA TYR A 29 -25.70 -8.10 1.13
C TYR A 29 -25.68 -8.18 -0.41
N ALA A 30 -24.48 -8.23 -1.00
CA ALA A 30 -24.28 -8.25 -2.45
C ALA A 30 -24.35 -9.66 -3.08
N GLN A 31 -24.64 -10.69 -2.32
CA GLN A 31 -24.76 -12.08 -2.80
C GLN A 31 -26.14 -12.45 -3.35
N GLU A 32 -26.94 -11.47 -3.81
CA GLU A 32 -28.17 -11.77 -4.49
C GLU A 32 -27.89 -12.41 -5.87
N GLU A 33 -28.32 -13.63 -6.05
CA GLU A 33 -28.07 -14.46 -7.23
C GLU A 33 -28.59 -13.80 -8.51
N GLN A 34 -27.69 -13.42 -9.41
CA GLN A 34 -28.03 -13.24 -10.80
C GLN A 34 -27.67 -14.51 -11.58
N ASN A 35 -28.72 -15.18 -12.12
CA ASN A 35 -28.56 -16.24 -13.10
C ASN A 35 -27.82 -15.67 -14.32
N VAL A 36 -26.59 -16.12 -14.52
CA VAL A 36 -25.81 -15.79 -15.71
C VAL A 36 -26.11 -16.86 -16.76
N ASP A 37 -26.82 -16.48 -17.82
CA ASP A 37 -26.92 -17.25 -19.05
C ASP A 37 -25.52 -17.52 -19.62
N ASN A 38 -25.36 -18.69 -20.25
CA ASN A 38 -24.12 -19.19 -20.86
C ASN A 38 -23.71 -18.43 -22.17
N ASP A 39 -23.77 -17.12 -22.16
CA ASP A 39 -23.27 -16.32 -23.27
C ASP A 39 -21.74 -16.24 -23.24
N THR A 40 -21.13 -16.24 -24.40
CA THR A 40 -19.67 -16.15 -24.60
C THR A 40 -19.09 -14.94 -23.86
N ILE A 41 -18.34 -15.22 -22.79
CA ILE A 41 -17.72 -14.18 -21.96
C ILE A 41 -16.73 -13.37 -22.80
N PRO A 42 -16.91 -12.05 -22.97
CA PRO A 42 -15.97 -11.24 -23.73
C PRO A 42 -14.59 -11.23 -23.03
N VAL A 43 -13.54 -11.31 -23.83
CA VAL A 43 -12.16 -11.35 -23.32
C VAL A 43 -11.84 -10.09 -22.53
N TYR A 44 -12.24 -8.93 -23.04
CA TYR A 44 -12.04 -7.62 -22.40
C TYR A 44 -13.36 -7.07 -21.88
N GLN A 45 -13.34 -6.56 -20.64
CA GLN A 45 -14.54 -6.14 -19.90
C GLN A 45 -14.39 -4.78 -19.22
N GLY A 46 -13.47 -3.95 -19.70
CA GLY A 46 -13.31 -2.59 -19.24
C GLY A 46 -12.05 -2.31 -18.43
N ILE A 47 -11.80 -1.03 -18.21
CA ILE A 47 -10.72 -0.49 -17.41
C ILE A 47 -11.29 0.08 -16.12
N GLY A 48 -10.65 -0.20 -15.00
CA GLY A 48 -10.95 0.38 -13.70
C GLY A 48 -9.83 1.30 -13.25
N VAL A 49 -10.22 2.43 -12.68
CA VAL A 49 -9.30 3.34 -11.99
C VAL A 49 -9.70 3.42 -10.52
N LYS A 50 -8.74 3.27 -9.61
CA LYS A 50 -8.97 3.29 -8.15
C LYS A 50 -8.02 4.28 -7.50
N LEU A 51 -8.49 4.94 -6.45
CA LEU A 51 -7.70 5.83 -5.60
C LEU A 51 -7.64 5.24 -4.20
N ASP A 52 -6.44 5.20 -3.62
CA ASP A 52 -6.26 4.78 -2.23
C ASP A 52 -6.51 5.96 -1.28
N PHE A 53 -7.38 5.74 -0.31
CA PHE A 53 -7.72 6.70 0.73
C PHE A 53 -7.26 6.27 2.13
N ALA A 54 -6.70 5.07 2.29
CA ALA A 54 -6.33 4.55 3.60
C ALA A 54 -5.23 5.40 4.25
N MET A 55 -4.14 5.66 3.51
CA MET A 55 -3.01 6.40 4.06
C MET A 55 -3.34 7.86 4.34
N PRO A 56 -3.95 8.65 3.44
CA PRO A 56 -4.35 10.01 3.74
C PRO A 56 -5.24 10.15 4.98
N ILE A 57 -6.17 9.22 5.20
CA ILE A 57 -7.05 9.23 6.37
C ILE A 57 -6.28 8.88 7.65
N ILE A 58 -5.41 7.88 7.60
CA ILE A 58 -4.61 7.45 8.75
C ILE A 58 -3.64 8.56 9.17
N GLU A 59 -3.04 9.25 8.22
CA GLU A 59 -2.11 10.36 8.49
C GLU A 59 -2.81 11.60 9.04
N ALA A 60 -4.00 11.92 8.54
CA ALA A 60 -4.81 13.01 9.11
C ALA A 60 -5.16 12.75 10.59
N ALA A 61 -5.21 11.48 11.01
CA ALA A 61 -5.48 11.07 12.38
C ALA A 61 -4.22 10.93 13.26
N ARG A 62 -3.01 11.00 12.68
CA ARG A 62 -1.74 10.83 13.39
C ARG A 62 -1.06 12.16 13.63
N SER A 63 -0.75 12.43 14.91
CA SER A 63 -0.03 13.66 15.32
C SER A 63 1.51 13.53 15.29
N ALA A 64 2.06 12.37 14.98
CA ALA A 64 3.49 12.09 15.12
C ALA A 64 4.07 11.49 13.82
N GLY A 65 4.94 12.28 13.15
CA GLY A 65 5.60 11.92 11.91
C GLY A 65 4.70 12.17 10.70
N LYS A 66 5.18 12.96 9.76
CA LYS A 66 4.44 13.25 8.54
C LYS A 66 4.81 12.22 7.48
N ILE A 67 4.03 11.17 7.34
CA ILE A 67 4.15 10.24 6.22
C ILE A 67 2.91 10.45 5.35
N GLN A 68 3.09 10.89 4.14
CA GLN A 68 2.02 11.05 3.15
C GLN A 68 2.28 10.08 2.01
N ASP A 69 1.31 9.25 1.68
CA ASP A 69 1.39 8.27 0.61
C ASP A 69 0.10 8.35 -0.23
N TYR A 70 0.26 8.60 -1.51
CA TYR A 70 -0.83 8.72 -2.47
C TYR A 70 -0.65 7.68 -3.56
N GLU A 71 -1.70 6.94 -3.86
CA GLU A 71 -1.65 5.83 -4.81
C GLU A 71 -2.85 5.85 -5.75
N VAL A 72 -2.57 5.67 -7.03
CA VAL A 72 -3.55 5.45 -8.09
C VAL A 72 -3.33 4.07 -8.67
N VAL A 73 -4.41 3.32 -8.81
CA VAL A 73 -4.41 1.96 -9.35
C VAL A 73 -5.22 1.94 -10.64
N ILE A 74 -4.64 1.41 -11.69
CA ILE A 74 -5.30 1.17 -12.97
C ILE A 74 -5.30 -0.34 -13.21
N ASN A 75 -6.46 -0.91 -13.49
CA ASN A 75 -6.58 -2.32 -13.83
C ASN A 75 -7.49 -2.51 -15.05
N ALA A 76 -7.22 -3.57 -15.82
CA ALA A 76 -8.11 -4.06 -16.84
C ALA A 76 -8.76 -5.35 -16.35
N ARG A 77 -10.05 -5.58 -16.71
CA ARG A 77 -10.72 -6.82 -16.40
C ARG A 77 -10.72 -7.72 -17.64
N LEU A 78 -10.16 -8.91 -17.50
CA LEU A 78 -10.05 -9.91 -18.54
C LEU A 78 -10.72 -11.22 -18.10
N LEU A 79 -11.55 -11.80 -18.98
CA LEU A 79 -12.20 -13.10 -18.79
C LEU A 79 -12.90 -13.27 -17.42
N ASN A 80 -13.50 -12.21 -16.90
CA ASN A 80 -14.16 -12.17 -15.58
C ASN A 80 -13.27 -12.52 -14.38
N ARG A 81 -11.99 -12.84 -14.60
CA ARG A 81 -11.15 -13.45 -13.57
C ARG A 81 -9.78 -12.79 -13.39
N PHE A 82 -9.20 -12.28 -14.45
CA PHE A 82 -7.85 -11.73 -14.45
C PHE A 82 -7.88 -10.22 -14.44
N TYR A 83 -7.09 -9.62 -13.57
CA TYR A 83 -6.99 -8.16 -13.46
C TYR A 83 -5.52 -7.75 -13.51
N PRO A 84 -4.90 -7.66 -14.72
CA PRO A 84 -3.61 -6.99 -14.82
C PRO A 84 -3.73 -5.58 -14.27
N THR A 85 -2.78 -5.21 -13.41
CA THR A 85 -2.85 -4.00 -12.60
C THR A 85 -1.54 -3.25 -12.64
N VAL A 86 -1.65 -1.94 -12.81
CA VAL A 86 -0.56 -0.97 -12.68
C VAL A 86 -0.92 -0.03 -11.54
N GLU A 87 0.00 0.16 -10.60
CA GLU A 87 -0.17 1.09 -9.49
C GLU A 87 0.96 2.12 -9.56
N LEU A 88 0.61 3.38 -9.43
CA LEU A 88 1.55 4.49 -9.37
C LEU A 88 1.30 5.27 -8.10
N GLY A 89 2.36 5.61 -7.40
CA GLY A 89 2.23 6.35 -6.16
C GLY A 89 3.43 7.24 -5.88
N TYR A 90 3.22 8.09 -4.91
CA TYR A 90 4.17 9.09 -4.46
C TYR A 90 4.09 9.19 -2.94
N ALA A 91 5.24 9.18 -2.29
CA ALA A 91 5.31 9.24 -0.84
C ALA A 91 6.33 10.27 -0.35
N MET A 92 5.93 10.97 0.71
CA MET A 92 6.80 11.84 1.52
C MET A 92 6.83 11.28 2.94
N ALA A 93 8.01 11.23 3.54
CA ALA A 93 8.17 10.79 4.91
C ALA A 93 9.12 11.71 5.68
N GLU A 94 8.64 12.23 6.80
CA GLU A 94 9.45 12.96 7.79
C GLU A 94 9.30 12.23 9.14
N CYS A 95 10.37 11.61 9.61
CA CYS A 95 10.34 10.86 10.86
C CYS A 95 11.68 10.90 11.60
N GLY A 96 11.62 10.71 12.91
CA GLY A 96 12.83 10.53 13.72
C GLY A 96 13.41 9.13 13.51
N ALA A 97 14.71 9.03 13.28
CA ALA A 97 15.43 7.78 13.08
C ALA A 97 16.68 7.73 13.97
N ASP A 98 16.79 6.77 14.86
CA ASP A 98 17.97 6.49 15.71
C ASP A 98 18.64 7.73 16.35
N GLY A 99 17.80 8.68 16.82
CA GLY A 99 18.23 9.95 17.39
C GLY A 99 18.58 11.02 16.37
N GLY A 100 18.37 10.77 15.07
CA GLY A 100 18.42 11.71 13.96
C GLY A 100 17.05 12.05 13.38
N GLN A 101 17.05 12.78 12.29
CA GLN A 101 15.87 13.11 11.50
C GLN A 101 16.03 12.54 10.09
N TYR A 102 14.98 11.90 9.60
CA TYR A 102 14.85 11.45 8.23
C TYR A 102 13.82 12.30 7.50
N LYS A 103 14.19 12.76 6.32
CA LYS A 103 13.27 13.40 5.37
C LYS A 103 13.47 12.77 4.01
N GLY A 104 12.44 12.13 3.50
CA GLY A 104 12.48 11.43 2.22
C GLY A 104 11.30 11.75 1.34
N LEU A 105 11.57 11.75 0.04
CA LEU A 105 10.64 12.02 -1.02
C LEU A 105 10.86 11.02 -2.15
N GLY A 106 9.81 10.42 -2.66
CA GLY A 106 9.97 9.51 -3.77
C GLY A 106 8.69 9.02 -4.40
N GLY A 107 8.86 8.45 -5.59
CA GLY A 107 7.79 7.79 -6.32
C GLY A 107 7.95 6.29 -6.33
N PHE A 108 6.86 5.58 -6.53
CA PHE A 108 6.88 4.14 -6.73
C PHE A 108 5.91 3.73 -7.84
N ALA A 109 6.26 2.63 -8.50
CA ALA A 109 5.42 1.97 -9.48
C ALA A 109 5.34 0.49 -9.17
N ARG A 110 4.14 -0.10 -9.31
CA ARG A 110 3.92 -1.54 -9.15
C ARG A 110 3.24 -2.09 -10.37
N LEU A 111 3.69 -3.26 -10.79
CA LEU A 111 3.10 -4.04 -11.85
C LEU A 111 2.68 -5.39 -11.28
N GLY A 112 1.50 -5.85 -11.64
CA GLY A 112 1.04 -7.13 -11.15
C GLY A 112 -0.25 -7.62 -11.79
N ILE A 113 -0.75 -8.71 -11.22
CA ILE A 113 -1.99 -9.34 -11.65
C ILE A 113 -2.78 -9.80 -10.44
N ASP A 114 -4.09 -9.52 -10.44
CA ASP A 114 -5.04 -10.06 -9.49
C ASP A 114 -5.88 -11.14 -10.14
N LEU A 115 -6.18 -12.16 -9.35
CA LEU A 115 -7.10 -13.23 -9.68
C LEU A 115 -8.35 -13.12 -8.83
N ALA A 116 -9.50 -13.06 -9.47
CA ALA A 116 -10.78 -13.19 -8.80
C ALA A 116 -11.00 -14.65 -8.36
N VAL A 117 -11.23 -14.86 -7.08
CA VAL A 117 -11.38 -16.20 -6.49
C VAL A 117 -12.79 -16.75 -6.69
N ILE A 118 -13.81 -15.90 -6.58
CA ILE A 118 -15.21 -16.29 -6.71
C ILE A 118 -15.57 -16.41 -8.19
N LYS A 119 -15.93 -17.61 -8.61
CA LYS A 119 -16.25 -17.93 -10.02
C LYS A 119 -17.69 -17.59 -10.40
N LYS A 120 -18.62 -17.64 -9.43
CA LYS A 120 -20.06 -17.41 -9.62
C LYS A 120 -20.47 -16.18 -8.81
N GLY A 121 -21.24 -15.30 -9.43
CA GLY A 121 -21.76 -14.11 -8.78
C GLY A 121 -21.66 -12.88 -9.65
N VAL A 122 -22.11 -11.76 -9.11
CA VAL A 122 -21.94 -10.46 -9.77
C VAL A 122 -20.45 -10.28 -10.01
N ALA A 123 -20.09 -10.18 -11.28
CA ALA A 123 -18.70 -10.19 -11.72
C ALA A 123 -17.83 -9.08 -11.08
N GLU A 124 -18.43 -8.14 -10.39
CA GLU A 124 -17.77 -7.00 -9.76
C GLU A 124 -17.58 -7.16 -8.25
N ASN A 125 -18.36 -8.03 -7.59
CA ASN A 125 -18.17 -8.38 -6.19
C ASN A 125 -17.26 -9.59 -6.10
N ASN A 126 -16.02 -9.40 -5.69
CA ASN A 126 -15.08 -10.50 -5.70
C ASN A 126 -14.03 -10.40 -4.59
N PHE A 127 -13.56 -11.56 -4.18
CA PHE A 127 -12.33 -11.68 -3.40
C PHE A 127 -11.17 -11.88 -4.38
N MET A 128 -10.14 -11.08 -4.23
CA MET A 128 -8.99 -11.04 -5.12
C MET A 128 -7.73 -11.45 -4.40
N VAL A 129 -6.90 -12.22 -5.08
CA VAL A 129 -5.54 -12.54 -4.65
C VAL A 129 -4.60 -12.19 -5.80
N GLY A 130 -3.50 -11.52 -5.51
CA GLY A 130 -2.60 -11.05 -6.54
C GLY A 130 -1.15 -10.99 -6.12
N LEU A 131 -0.31 -10.87 -7.14
CA LEU A 131 1.12 -10.67 -7.01
C LEU A 131 1.48 -9.31 -7.61
N ARG A 132 2.43 -8.61 -6.98
CA ARG A 132 2.97 -7.33 -7.44
C ARG A 132 4.49 -7.38 -7.42
N PHE A 133 5.08 -6.72 -8.38
CA PHE A 133 6.48 -6.33 -8.37
C PHE A 133 6.53 -4.81 -8.30
N ALA A 134 7.17 -4.29 -7.27
CA ALA A 134 7.23 -2.88 -6.98
C ALA A 134 8.65 -2.34 -7.12
N ASN A 135 8.74 -1.13 -7.67
CA ASN A 135 9.96 -0.36 -7.83
C ASN A 135 9.76 1.00 -7.18
N ALA A 136 10.70 1.43 -6.36
CA ALA A 136 10.69 2.72 -5.69
C ALA A 136 11.96 3.49 -5.98
N LEU A 137 11.79 4.78 -6.29
CA LEU A 137 12.87 5.76 -6.48
C LEU A 137 12.68 6.84 -5.44
N GLN A 138 13.73 7.18 -4.70
CA GLN A 138 13.64 8.18 -3.64
C GLN A 138 14.91 9.00 -3.48
N ASN A 139 14.71 10.25 -3.14
CA ASN A 139 15.73 11.12 -2.58
C ASN A 139 15.46 11.31 -1.08
N TYR A 140 16.50 11.31 -0.27
CA TYR A 140 16.35 11.48 1.17
C TYR A 140 17.55 12.11 1.85
N ASP A 141 17.27 12.80 2.92
CA ASP A 141 18.24 13.38 3.84
C ASP A 141 18.18 12.65 5.19
N LEU A 142 19.34 12.42 5.76
CA LEU A 142 19.49 11.91 7.11
C LEU A 142 20.35 12.88 7.90
N THR A 143 19.79 13.49 8.93
CA THR A 143 20.49 14.47 9.76
C THR A 143 20.59 14.02 11.21
N ASN A 144 21.65 14.40 11.90
CA ASN A 144 21.90 14.05 13.30
C ASN A 144 22.00 12.54 13.58
N VAL A 145 22.42 11.73 12.63
CA VAL A 145 22.57 10.27 12.83
C VAL A 145 23.73 10.01 13.81
N LYS A 146 23.46 9.32 14.90
CA LYS A 146 24.49 8.91 15.86
C LYS A 146 25.32 7.78 15.25
N GLN A 147 26.59 8.02 15.02
CA GLN A 147 27.55 6.97 14.69
C GLN A 147 28.19 6.47 15.98
N SER A 148 27.90 5.21 16.35
CA SER A 148 28.58 4.53 17.43
C SER A 148 29.83 3.84 16.87
N VAL A 149 30.95 4.53 16.90
CA VAL A 149 32.27 3.94 16.66
C VAL A 149 32.92 3.79 18.02
N ASN A 150 33.44 2.61 18.34
CA ASN A 150 34.04 2.28 19.66
C ASN A 150 35.14 3.23 20.12
N TYR A 151 35.73 4.00 19.22
CA TYR A 151 36.86 4.90 19.52
C TYR A 151 36.48 6.38 19.66
N TRP A 152 35.34 6.81 19.06
CA TRP A 152 34.87 8.21 19.09
C TRP A 152 33.37 8.22 19.44
N PRO A 153 33.03 8.24 20.75
CA PRO A 153 31.64 8.31 21.14
C PRO A 153 31.03 9.65 20.76
N ASN A 154 29.84 9.60 20.14
CA ASN A 154 28.95 10.75 19.87
C ASN A 154 29.25 11.65 18.65
N GLN A 155 29.90 11.21 17.61
CA GLN A 155 29.84 11.93 16.35
C GLN A 155 28.43 11.87 15.76
N ARG A 156 27.91 13.02 15.37
CA ARG A 156 26.66 13.14 14.61
C ARG A 156 27.02 13.43 13.16
N LEU A 157 26.50 12.61 12.27
CA LEU A 157 26.71 12.74 10.83
C LEU A 157 25.44 13.19 10.15
N ASN A 158 25.61 14.00 9.11
CA ASN A 158 24.56 14.44 8.23
C ASN A 158 24.84 13.91 6.82
N PHE A 159 23.82 13.33 6.21
CA PHE A 159 23.86 12.83 4.85
C PHE A 159 22.75 13.52 4.09
N TYR A 160 23.11 14.28 3.06
CA TYR A 160 22.18 15.05 2.24
C TYR A 160 22.12 14.45 0.85
N ASP A 161 20.98 14.64 0.18
CA ASP A 161 20.76 14.33 -1.24
C ASP A 161 21.14 12.88 -1.62
N GLN A 162 20.72 11.93 -0.79
CA GLN A 162 20.96 10.54 -1.06
C GLN A 162 19.88 10.00 -2.01
N PHE A 163 20.30 9.50 -3.18
CA PHE A 163 19.39 8.88 -4.14
C PHE A 163 19.41 7.35 -4.00
N ARG A 164 18.24 6.73 -4.00
CA ARG A 164 18.15 5.28 -3.93
C ARG A 164 17.04 4.70 -4.78
N TYR A 165 17.32 3.52 -5.31
CA TYR A 165 16.38 2.62 -5.98
C TYR A 165 16.20 1.36 -5.14
N ASP A 166 14.96 1.02 -4.84
CA ASP A 166 14.60 -0.20 -4.11
C ASP A 166 13.53 -0.99 -4.89
N CYS A 167 13.64 -2.34 -4.82
CA CYS A 167 12.68 -3.26 -5.41
C CYS A 167 12.06 -4.11 -4.31
N CYS A 168 10.78 -4.42 -4.44
CA CYS A 168 10.09 -5.38 -3.58
C CYS A 168 9.10 -6.25 -4.35
N GLY A 169 8.86 -7.46 -3.81
CA GLY A 169 7.78 -8.33 -4.21
C GLY A 169 6.63 -8.19 -3.21
N GLU A 170 5.39 -8.21 -3.69
CA GLU A 170 4.21 -8.11 -2.82
C GLU A 170 3.22 -9.21 -3.15
N LEU A 171 2.67 -9.82 -2.09
CA LEU A 171 1.48 -10.65 -2.15
C LEU A 171 0.30 -9.81 -1.66
N VAL A 172 -0.78 -9.82 -2.41
CA VAL A 172 -1.96 -9.00 -2.17
C VAL A 172 -3.18 -9.88 -2.04
N ALA A 173 -4.02 -9.62 -1.05
CA ALA A 173 -5.33 -10.24 -0.90
C ALA A 173 -6.34 -9.21 -0.44
N GLY A 174 -7.55 -9.24 -1.01
CA GLY A 174 -8.56 -8.27 -0.65
C GLY A 174 -9.92 -8.55 -1.25
N CYS A 175 -10.86 -7.67 -0.99
CA CYS A 175 -12.19 -7.74 -1.58
C CYS A 175 -12.55 -6.44 -2.29
N GLN A 176 -13.36 -6.59 -3.31
CA GLN A 176 -13.97 -5.51 -4.06
C GLN A 176 -15.48 -5.70 -4.03
N VAL A 177 -16.19 -4.61 -3.79
CA VAL A 177 -17.65 -4.56 -3.79
C VAL A 177 -18.12 -3.49 -4.75
N PHE A 178 -19.03 -3.86 -5.61
CA PHE A 178 -19.72 -2.95 -6.51
C PHE A 178 -20.80 -2.17 -5.75
N LEU A 179 -20.84 -0.88 -5.96
CA LEU A 179 -21.82 -0.01 -5.29
C LEU A 179 -22.93 0.40 -6.26
N TRP A 180 -22.55 1.06 -7.36
CA TRP A 180 -23.52 1.61 -8.30
C TRP A 180 -22.85 2.09 -9.59
N LYS A 181 -23.41 1.77 -10.77
CA LYS A 181 -23.01 2.28 -12.11
C LYS A 181 -21.49 2.35 -12.34
N GLY A 182 -20.77 1.26 -12.11
CA GLY A 182 -19.30 1.20 -12.26
C GLY A 182 -18.51 1.67 -11.05
N LEU A 183 -19.16 2.32 -10.05
CA LEU A 183 -18.51 2.68 -8.80
C LEU A 183 -18.31 1.44 -7.95
N HIS A 184 -17.10 1.24 -7.47
CA HIS A 184 -16.74 0.14 -6.59
C HIS A 184 -15.81 0.61 -5.48
N MET A 185 -15.83 -0.10 -4.38
CA MET A 185 -14.94 0.12 -3.24
C MET A 185 -14.37 -1.21 -2.77
N GLY A 186 -13.31 -1.15 -2.01
CA GLY A 186 -12.73 -2.34 -1.45
C GLY A 186 -11.48 -2.07 -0.65
N TRP A 187 -10.85 -3.16 -0.21
CA TRP A 187 -9.62 -3.12 0.54
C TRP A 187 -8.66 -4.22 0.08
N TYR A 188 -7.38 -3.94 0.28
CA TYR A 188 -6.30 -4.90 0.11
C TYR A 188 -5.46 -4.99 1.37
N GLY A 189 -5.21 -6.22 1.82
CA GLY A 189 -4.10 -6.53 2.69
C GLY A 189 -2.89 -6.90 1.84
N ARG A 190 -1.72 -6.41 2.20
CA ARG A 190 -0.47 -6.62 1.44
C ARG A 190 0.61 -7.17 2.35
N ILE A 191 1.33 -8.15 1.86
CA ILE A 191 2.58 -8.64 2.41
C ILE A 191 3.68 -8.21 1.45
N LYS A 192 4.68 -7.48 1.95
CA LYS A 192 5.73 -6.85 1.15
C LYS A 192 7.09 -7.41 1.57
N LEU A 193 7.86 -7.89 0.58
CA LEU A 193 9.19 -8.46 0.78
C LEU A 193 10.21 -7.59 0.06
N LEU A 194 11.16 -7.03 0.81
CA LEU A 194 12.22 -6.20 0.24
C LEU A 194 13.28 -7.08 -0.45
N ILE A 195 13.50 -6.85 -1.74
CA ILE A 195 14.49 -7.56 -2.55
C ILE A 195 15.85 -6.88 -2.45
N THR A 196 15.87 -5.53 -2.53
CA THR A 196 17.10 -4.74 -2.49
C THR A 196 17.57 -4.54 -1.05
N ARG A 197 18.39 -5.46 -0.53
CA ARG A 197 18.82 -5.46 0.87
C ARG A 197 20.12 -4.68 1.14
N LYS A 198 21.04 -4.64 0.17
CA LYS A 198 22.39 -4.10 0.36
C LYS A 198 22.48 -2.62 -0.01
N ALA A 199 23.21 -1.84 0.80
CA ALA A 199 23.63 -0.50 0.42
C ALA A 199 24.76 -0.56 -0.61
N LYS A 200 24.84 0.45 -1.48
CA LYS A 200 26.04 0.68 -2.27
C LYS A 200 27.14 1.22 -1.34
N PRO A 201 28.43 0.99 -1.66
CA PRO A 201 29.52 1.58 -0.88
C PRO A 201 29.35 3.10 -0.73
N GLY A 202 29.46 3.62 0.49
CA GLY A 202 29.29 5.04 0.79
C GLY A 202 27.84 5.54 0.90
N GLN A 203 26.84 4.69 0.70
CA GLN A 203 25.43 5.04 0.82
C GLN A 203 24.87 4.59 2.17
N VAL A 204 24.15 5.48 2.85
CA VAL A 204 23.42 5.16 4.08
C VAL A 204 22.05 4.63 3.71
N MET A 205 21.53 3.66 4.48
CA MET A 205 20.22 3.08 4.24
C MET A 205 19.11 4.07 4.61
N PRO A 206 18.09 4.25 3.74
CA PRO A 206 16.91 5.05 4.08
C PRO A 206 16.11 4.38 5.19
N TYR A 207 15.46 5.17 6.00
CA TYR A 207 14.59 4.68 7.07
C TYR A 207 13.20 4.28 6.57
N TYR A 208 12.75 4.96 5.52
CA TYR A 208 11.46 4.73 4.86
C TYR A 208 11.68 4.49 3.36
N VAL A 209 10.85 3.65 2.75
CA VAL A 209 10.86 3.40 1.31
C VAL A 209 9.45 3.64 0.77
N PRO A 210 9.29 4.52 -0.25
CA PRO A 210 8.00 4.81 -0.86
C PRO A 210 7.25 3.53 -1.26
N GLY A 211 5.98 3.44 -0.90
CA GLY A 211 5.15 2.29 -1.19
C GLY A 211 5.45 1.02 -0.37
N LEU A 212 6.64 0.86 0.17
CA LEU A 212 6.99 -0.26 1.05
C LEU A 212 6.67 0.04 2.52
N GLY A 213 6.97 1.28 2.96
CA GLY A 213 6.89 1.69 4.36
C GLY A 213 8.25 1.73 5.06
N TYR A 214 8.28 1.55 6.37
CA TYR A 214 9.55 1.48 7.11
C TYR A 214 10.43 0.37 6.56
N ARG A 215 11.73 0.64 6.43
CA ARG A 215 12.67 -0.31 5.84
C ARG A 215 12.86 -1.53 6.73
N LYS A 216 12.22 -2.62 6.34
CA LYS A 216 12.34 -3.96 6.94
C LYS A 216 12.32 -4.98 5.81
N ASP A 217 12.89 -6.17 6.05
CA ASP A 217 12.86 -7.27 5.08
C ASP A 217 11.45 -7.71 4.77
N PHE A 218 10.58 -7.64 5.77
CA PHE A 218 9.17 -7.99 5.69
C PHE A 218 8.31 -6.84 6.23
N ASN A 219 7.33 -6.43 5.47
CA ASN A 219 6.31 -5.46 5.86
C ASN A 219 4.93 -5.97 5.50
N TRP A 220 3.96 -5.46 6.20
CA TRP A 220 2.56 -5.60 5.81
C TRP A 220 1.93 -4.23 5.63
N GLY A 221 0.90 -4.16 4.81
CA GLY A 221 0.20 -2.91 4.52
C GLY A 221 -1.28 -3.16 4.33
N PHE A 222 -2.04 -2.10 4.40
CA PHE A 222 -3.46 -2.11 4.18
C PHE A 222 -3.84 -0.89 3.33
N ASN A 223 -4.60 -1.11 2.27
CA ASN A 223 -5.12 -0.08 1.39
C ASN A 223 -6.64 -0.15 1.39
N TYR A 224 -7.28 1.00 1.35
CA TYR A 224 -8.72 1.12 1.16
C TYR A 224 -8.97 2.04 -0.02
N TYR A 225 -9.68 1.56 -1.01
CA TYR A 225 -9.83 2.29 -2.26
C TYR A 225 -11.29 2.47 -2.67
N ILE A 226 -11.51 3.54 -3.40
CA ILE A 226 -12.71 3.79 -4.17
C ILE A 226 -12.30 3.88 -5.63
N GLY A 227 -13.04 3.25 -6.52
CA GLY A 227 -12.73 3.21 -7.93
C GLY A 227 -13.96 3.25 -8.81
N TYR A 228 -13.70 3.53 -10.08
CA TYR A 228 -14.70 3.53 -11.12
C TYR A 228 -14.24 2.65 -12.28
N ARG A 229 -15.17 1.88 -12.85
CA ARG A 229 -14.95 1.04 -14.03
C ARG A 229 -15.72 1.59 -15.21
N PHE A 230 -15.00 1.76 -16.30
CA PHE A 230 -15.50 2.21 -17.60
C PHE A 230 -15.83 1.04 -18.51
#